data_8acb5c7c823e1768c866c66ccc6af054
#
_entry.id   8acb5c7c823e1768c866c66ccc6af054
#
_cell.length_a   1.000
_cell.length_b   1.000
_cell.length_c   1.000
_cell.angle_alpha   90.00
_cell.angle_beta   90.00
_cell.angle_gamma   90.00
#
_symmetry.space_group_name_H-M   'P 1'
#
loop_
_entity.id
_entity.type
_entity.pdbx_description
1 polymer ?
#
loop_
_entity_poly.entity_id
_entity_poly.type
_entity_poly.pdbx_seq_one_letter_code
_entity_poly.pdbx_strand_id
1 'polypeptide(L)'
;MLNAKEYMAVMDQVAYNNGGQPYDWSKFVDADLLTAYQNGTNPGTDWVKEFRNKNAVVTNHALNVTGGSEFSKFSTGIGYQYQDGAFGGPVKTDYRRFTFRINSEHVIYRKGDVDVIKFGENIYYQHKQNQGVQLGNQYSNDLSNALRAIPLIPVYNENGDFFMYDDLKNFGTSANGILDYTAYASNPMAHMVYNQAGNNKNKNFNLNTAAYLEVQPLKNLIYKGQVSYKQWSSSWRSYLPVYQINNQGDSVIKTKR
;
A
#
# COMPACT_ATOMS: atom_id res chain seq x y z
N MET A 1 -9.64 11.35 15.95
CA MET A 1 -10.59 10.31 16.41
C MET A 1 -11.09 10.69 17.79
N LEU A 2 -12.24 10.14 18.23
CA LEU A 2 -12.65 10.24 19.63
C LEU A 2 -11.61 9.55 20.50
N ASN A 3 -11.32 10.13 21.66
CA ASN A 3 -10.55 9.45 22.69
C ASN A 3 -11.46 8.47 23.47
N ALA A 4 -10.87 7.65 24.35
CA ALA A 4 -11.61 6.61 25.08
C ALA A 4 -12.78 7.19 25.90
N LYS A 5 -12.56 8.29 26.61
CA LYS A 5 -13.59 8.97 27.42
C LYS A 5 -14.73 9.52 26.57
N GLU A 6 -14.39 10.19 25.47
CA GLU A 6 -15.38 10.72 24.51
C GLU A 6 -16.19 9.60 23.86
N TYR A 7 -15.50 8.50 23.49
CA TYR A 7 -16.15 7.34 22.90
C TYR A 7 -17.17 6.72 23.86
N MET A 8 -16.79 6.47 25.12
CA MET A 8 -17.72 5.98 26.14
C MET A 8 -18.93 6.88 26.31
N ALA A 9 -18.71 8.20 26.42
CA ALA A 9 -19.79 9.16 26.57
C ALA A 9 -20.75 9.17 25.38
N VAL A 10 -20.24 9.08 24.15
CA VAL A 10 -21.08 9.00 22.93
C VAL A 10 -21.89 7.72 22.92
N MET A 11 -21.28 6.58 23.28
CA MET A 11 -21.98 5.29 23.31
C MET A 11 -23.05 5.24 24.39
N ASP A 12 -22.80 5.80 25.57
CA ASP A 12 -23.80 5.95 26.62
C ASP A 12 -24.98 6.82 26.17
N GLN A 13 -24.70 7.92 25.45
CA GLN A 13 -25.75 8.75 24.87
C GLN A 13 -26.57 8.02 23.81
N VAL A 14 -25.92 7.17 22.98
CA VAL A 14 -26.61 6.32 21.99
C VAL A 14 -27.52 5.32 22.70
N ALA A 15 -27.04 4.67 23.76
CA ALA A 15 -27.86 3.75 24.56
C ALA A 15 -29.07 4.46 25.14
N TYR A 16 -28.88 5.62 25.72
CA TYR A 16 -29.97 6.43 26.29
C TYR A 16 -30.99 6.87 25.22
N ASN A 17 -30.55 7.33 24.07
CA ASN A 17 -31.42 7.74 22.97
C ASN A 17 -32.26 6.58 22.41
N ASN A 18 -31.78 5.35 22.57
CA ASN A 18 -32.50 4.13 22.19
C ASN A 18 -33.39 3.58 23.32
N GLY A 19 -33.59 4.32 24.42
CA GLY A 19 -34.41 3.91 25.57
C GLY A 19 -33.74 2.94 26.51
N GLY A 20 -32.42 2.72 26.37
CA GLY A 20 -31.62 1.88 27.26
C GLY A 20 -30.96 2.66 28.40
N GLN A 21 -30.13 1.98 29.16
CA GLN A 21 -29.28 2.55 30.21
C GLN A 21 -27.83 2.71 29.68
N PRO A 22 -27.03 3.60 30.26
CA PRO A 22 -25.60 3.68 29.98
C PRO A 22 -24.92 2.32 30.18
N TYR A 23 -23.86 2.10 29.43
CA TYR A 23 -23.10 0.85 29.50
C TYR A 23 -22.39 0.71 30.85
N ASP A 24 -22.36 -0.49 31.37
CA ASP A 24 -21.47 -0.87 32.47
C ASP A 24 -20.09 -1.19 31.89
N TRP A 25 -19.25 -0.17 31.77
CA TRP A 25 -17.95 -0.28 31.12
C TRP A 25 -16.98 -1.21 31.84
N SER A 26 -17.21 -1.52 33.12
CA SER A 26 -16.39 -2.50 33.87
C SER A 26 -16.49 -3.92 33.32
N LYS A 27 -17.54 -4.20 32.56
CA LYS A 27 -17.73 -5.48 31.87
C LYS A 27 -16.85 -5.63 30.61
N PHE A 28 -16.39 -4.51 30.07
CA PHE A 28 -15.75 -4.47 28.75
C PHE A 28 -14.29 -4.03 28.78
N VAL A 29 -13.84 -3.41 29.88
CA VAL A 29 -12.51 -2.87 30.02
C VAL A 29 -11.96 -3.21 31.39
N ASP A 30 -10.68 -3.57 31.48
CA ASP A 30 -9.96 -3.79 32.73
C ASP A 30 -10.13 -2.59 33.68
N ALA A 31 -10.22 -2.85 35.00
CA ALA A 31 -10.57 -1.83 36.00
C ALA A 31 -9.56 -0.68 36.07
N ASP A 32 -8.27 -0.98 35.98
CA ASP A 32 -7.22 0.04 36.06
C ASP A 32 -7.22 0.89 34.80
N LEU A 33 -7.38 0.27 33.66
CA LEU A 33 -7.46 0.95 32.37
C LEU A 33 -8.73 1.77 32.24
N LEU A 34 -9.86 1.24 32.74
CA LEU A 34 -11.14 1.97 32.78
C LEU A 34 -11.01 3.24 33.63
N THR A 35 -10.40 3.14 34.79
CA THR A 35 -10.13 4.29 35.66
C THR A 35 -9.28 5.34 34.94
N ALA A 36 -8.24 4.90 34.22
CA ALA A 36 -7.37 5.79 33.45
C ALA A 36 -8.10 6.48 32.27
N TYR A 37 -9.05 5.78 31.62
CA TYR A 37 -9.89 6.38 30.58
C TYR A 37 -10.87 7.41 31.15
N GLN A 38 -11.53 7.09 32.25
CA GLN A 38 -12.54 7.98 32.87
C GLN A 38 -11.93 9.27 33.40
N ASN A 39 -10.76 9.19 34.04
CA ASN A 39 -10.07 10.37 34.55
C ASN A 39 -9.24 11.12 33.48
N GLY A 40 -9.12 10.56 32.27
CA GLY A 40 -8.43 11.16 31.13
C GLY A 40 -6.90 11.06 31.17
N THR A 41 -6.32 10.28 32.09
CA THR A 41 -4.86 10.05 32.14
C THR A 41 -4.39 9.15 30.97
N ASN A 42 -5.27 8.30 30.46
CA ASN A 42 -5.07 7.55 29.24
C ASN A 42 -6.12 7.95 28.21
N PRO A 43 -5.72 8.49 27.04
CA PRO A 43 -6.67 8.86 26.00
C PRO A 43 -7.23 7.67 25.20
N GLY A 44 -6.72 6.46 25.43
CA GLY A 44 -6.98 5.29 24.58
C GLY A 44 -6.17 5.32 23.28
N THR A 45 -6.50 4.42 22.39
CA THR A 45 -5.76 4.22 21.12
C THR A 45 -6.27 5.16 20.02
N ASP A 46 -5.43 6.04 19.55
CA ASP A 46 -5.65 6.79 18.31
C ASP A 46 -5.15 5.99 17.11
N TRP A 47 -6.00 5.14 16.59
CA TRP A 47 -5.68 4.23 15.49
C TRP A 47 -5.15 4.95 14.25
N VAL A 48 -5.65 6.13 13.92
CA VAL A 48 -5.17 6.91 12.78
C VAL A 48 -3.73 7.37 12.99
N LYS A 49 -3.39 7.76 14.21
CA LYS A 49 -2.03 8.16 14.60
C LYS A 49 -1.07 6.97 14.54
N GLU A 50 -1.51 5.79 15.01
CA GLU A 50 -0.73 4.56 14.98
C GLU A 50 -0.41 4.08 13.55
N PHE A 51 -1.34 4.25 12.63
CA PHE A 51 -1.16 3.89 11.22
C PHE A 51 -0.38 4.92 10.41
N ARG A 52 -0.26 6.13 10.90
CA ARG A 52 0.34 7.22 10.14
C ARG A 52 1.87 7.11 10.08
N ASN A 53 2.43 7.14 8.87
CA ASN A 53 3.84 7.36 8.65
C ASN A 53 4.12 8.87 8.53
N LYS A 54 4.66 9.48 9.59
CA LYS A 54 4.98 10.92 9.63
C LYS A 54 6.20 11.29 8.77
N ASN A 55 7.05 10.31 8.49
CA ASN A 55 8.32 10.49 7.81
C ASN A 55 8.29 9.86 6.41
N ALA A 56 7.11 9.79 5.79
CA ALA A 56 7.00 9.29 4.42
C ALA A 56 7.80 10.17 3.46
N VAL A 57 8.76 9.59 2.79
CA VAL A 57 9.64 10.28 1.83
C VAL A 57 9.27 9.92 0.40
N VAL A 58 9.46 10.89 -0.48
CA VAL A 58 9.41 10.69 -1.93
C VAL A 58 10.74 11.14 -2.50
N THR A 59 11.38 10.24 -3.25
CA THR A 59 12.60 10.58 -3.99
C THR A 59 12.44 10.26 -5.46
N ASN A 60 12.99 11.12 -6.30
CA ASN A 60 12.98 10.92 -7.74
C ASN A 60 14.35 11.35 -8.30
N HIS A 61 15.02 10.42 -8.94
CA HIS A 61 16.31 10.62 -9.57
C HIS A 61 16.19 10.35 -11.06
N ALA A 62 16.66 11.26 -11.88
CA ALA A 62 16.67 11.11 -13.32
C ALA A 62 17.98 11.61 -13.90
N LEU A 63 18.58 10.79 -14.75
CA LEU A 63 19.73 11.15 -15.55
C LEU A 63 19.37 10.99 -17.01
N ASN A 64 19.57 12.05 -17.79
CA ASN A 64 19.37 12.02 -19.23
C ASN A 64 20.67 12.46 -19.91
N VAL A 65 21.05 11.72 -20.92
CA VAL A 65 22.21 12.02 -21.76
C VAL A 65 21.73 12.08 -23.20
N THR A 66 22.05 13.18 -23.87
CA THR A 66 21.79 13.38 -25.28
C THR A 66 23.08 13.72 -26.01
N GLY A 67 23.23 13.22 -27.19
CA GLY A 67 24.42 13.50 -27.99
C GLY A 67 24.18 13.16 -29.44
N GLY A 68 25.11 13.54 -30.28
CA GLY A 68 25.05 13.17 -31.67
C GLY A 68 26.05 13.88 -32.54
N SER A 69 26.04 13.47 -33.79
CA SER A 69 26.77 14.04 -34.92
C SER A 69 25.82 14.19 -36.09
N GLU A 70 26.34 14.55 -37.25
CA GLU A 70 25.54 14.55 -38.49
C GLU A 70 24.97 13.18 -38.87
N PHE A 71 25.63 12.07 -38.42
CA PHE A 71 25.28 10.72 -38.80
C PHE A 71 24.57 9.95 -37.70
N SER A 72 24.61 10.41 -36.46
CA SER A 72 24.08 9.69 -35.35
C SER A 72 23.56 10.64 -34.29
N LYS A 73 22.34 10.40 -33.82
CA LYS A 73 21.73 11.13 -32.71
C LYS A 73 21.20 10.11 -31.72
N PHE A 74 21.38 10.40 -30.43
CA PHE A 74 20.82 9.55 -29.39
C PHE A 74 20.35 10.37 -28.18
N SER A 75 19.40 9.80 -27.50
CA SER A 75 18.94 10.26 -26.18
C SER A 75 18.72 9.02 -25.32
N THR A 76 19.42 8.95 -24.20
CA THR A 76 19.25 7.89 -23.22
C THR A 76 18.89 8.46 -21.87
N GLY A 77 18.11 7.74 -21.09
CA GLY A 77 17.70 8.18 -19.78
C GLY A 77 17.51 7.02 -18.81
N ILE A 78 17.91 7.27 -17.57
CA ILE A 78 17.70 6.37 -16.43
C ILE A 78 16.88 7.15 -15.41
N GLY A 79 15.83 6.50 -14.86
CA GLY A 79 15.04 7.09 -13.79
C GLY A 79 14.82 6.10 -12.66
N TYR A 80 14.92 6.59 -11.43
CA TYR A 80 14.56 5.86 -10.23
C TYR A 80 13.63 6.70 -9.38
N GLN A 81 12.49 6.13 -9.02
CA GLN A 81 11.52 6.73 -8.10
C GLN A 81 11.29 5.79 -6.92
N TYR A 82 11.33 6.37 -5.74
CA TYR A 82 10.93 5.75 -4.49
C TYR A 82 9.89 6.62 -3.79
N GLN A 83 8.86 6.00 -3.23
CA GLN A 83 7.84 6.69 -2.47
C GLN A 83 7.40 5.80 -1.31
N ASP A 84 7.52 6.31 -0.09
CA ASP A 84 6.91 5.70 1.09
C ASP A 84 5.41 5.98 1.13
N GLY A 85 4.64 5.04 1.65
CA GLY A 85 3.25 5.27 1.97
C GLY A 85 3.09 6.14 3.21
N ALA A 86 2.14 7.08 3.16
CA ALA A 86 1.79 7.92 4.31
C ALA A 86 0.98 7.17 5.40
N PHE A 87 0.52 5.97 5.08
CA PHE A 87 -0.32 5.12 5.92
C PHE A 87 0.18 3.68 5.84
N GLY A 88 0.19 2.96 6.97
CA GLY A 88 0.62 1.57 7.01
C GLY A 88 1.24 1.13 8.34
N GLY A 89 1.49 2.06 9.27
CA GLY A 89 2.07 1.72 10.59
C GLY A 89 3.34 0.90 10.47
N PRO A 90 3.42 -0.26 11.14
CA PRO A 90 4.59 -1.14 11.09
C PRO A 90 4.75 -1.87 9.75
N VAL A 91 3.71 -1.94 8.92
CA VAL A 91 3.81 -2.49 7.56
C VAL A 91 4.43 -1.45 6.65
N LYS A 92 5.57 -1.79 6.11
CA LYS A 92 6.27 -0.91 5.17
C LYS A 92 5.51 -0.88 3.84
N THR A 93 4.83 0.23 3.59
CA THR A 93 4.18 0.50 2.31
C THR A 93 5.13 1.28 1.43
N ASP A 94 5.43 0.79 0.26
CA ASP A 94 6.34 1.48 -0.65
C ASP A 94 5.99 1.28 -2.13
N TYR A 95 6.43 2.24 -2.92
CA TYR A 95 6.41 2.20 -4.37
C TYR A 95 7.82 2.45 -4.88
N ARG A 96 8.30 1.58 -5.77
CA ARG A 96 9.60 1.68 -6.43
C ARG A 96 9.42 1.52 -7.92
N ARG A 97 10.04 2.42 -8.68
CA ARG A 97 10.04 2.34 -10.13
C ARG A 97 11.42 2.65 -10.67
N PHE A 98 11.91 1.74 -11.47
CA PHE A 98 13.08 1.95 -12.30
C PHE A 98 12.64 2.07 -13.76
N THR A 99 13.20 3.04 -14.47
CA THR A 99 12.96 3.25 -15.89
C THR A 99 14.27 3.40 -16.63
N PHE A 100 14.32 2.86 -17.83
CA PHE A 100 15.41 3.05 -18.76
C PHE A 100 14.83 3.32 -20.15
N ARG A 101 15.40 4.26 -20.88
CA ARG A 101 15.00 4.56 -22.25
C ARG A 101 16.21 4.87 -23.12
N ILE A 102 16.13 4.43 -24.34
CA ILE A 102 17.03 4.82 -25.42
C ILE A 102 16.16 5.20 -26.63
N ASN A 103 16.51 6.29 -27.26
CA ASN A 103 16.05 6.64 -28.59
C ASN A 103 17.27 7.00 -29.40
N SER A 104 17.44 6.38 -30.55
CA SER A 104 18.55 6.70 -31.44
C SER A 104 18.13 6.71 -32.90
N GLU A 105 18.86 7.47 -33.69
CA GLU A 105 18.75 7.52 -35.14
C GLU A 105 20.15 7.58 -35.73
N HIS A 106 20.40 6.76 -36.74
CA HIS A 106 21.69 6.64 -37.41
C HIS A 106 21.52 6.72 -38.92
N VAL A 107 22.30 7.55 -39.56
CA VAL A 107 22.43 7.59 -41.03
C VAL A 107 23.40 6.49 -41.41
N ILE A 108 22.89 5.43 -42.02
CA ILE A 108 23.68 4.27 -42.45
C ILE A 108 24.35 4.52 -43.77
N TYR A 109 23.65 5.23 -44.67
CA TYR A 109 24.17 5.57 -45.97
C TYR A 109 23.69 6.94 -46.42
N ARG A 110 24.63 7.78 -46.83
CA ARG A 110 24.38 9.12 -47.39
C ARG A 110 24.98 9.22 -48.81
N LYS A 111 24.24 9.85 -49.70
CA LYS A 111 24.71 10.14 -51.08
C LYS A 111 24.53 11.64 -51.35
N GLY A 112 25.63 12.39 -51.46
CA GLY A 112 25.58 13.85 -51.50
C GLY A 112 24.92 14.40 -50.26
N ASP A 113 23.91 15.24 -50.42
CA ASP A 113 23.14 15.84 -49.33
C ASP A 113 21.90 15.03 -48.91
N VAL A 114 21.76 13.80 -49.41
CA VAL A 114 20.59 12.95 -49.14
C VAL A 114 20.98 11.78 -48.22
N ASP A 115 20.32 11.68 -47.10
CA ASP A 115 20.40 10.53 -46.18
C ASP A 115 19.56 9.39 -46.76
N VAL A 116 20.21 8.51 -47.56
CA VAL A 116 19.52 7.45 -48.31
C VAL A 116 18.99 6.35 -47.42
N ILE A 117 19.75 5.97 -46.39
CA ILE A 117 19.33 4.91 -45.47
C ILE A 117 19.54 5.40 -44.03
N LYS A 118 18.45 5.39 -43.27
CA LYS A 118 18.46 5.65 -41.84
C LYS A 118 17.90 4.46 -41.08
N PHE A 119 18.50 4.21 -39.93
CA PHE A 119 18.00 3.26 -38.95
C PHE A 119 17.72 4.01 -37.66
N GLY A 120 16.62 3.67 -37.00
CA GLY A 120 16.33 4.22 -35.69
C GLY A 120 15.73 3.18 -34.78
N GLU A 121 15.95 3.40 -33.49
CA GLU A 121 15.44 2.52 -32.43
C GLU A 121 14.86 3.34 -31.27
N ASN A 122 13.84 2.76 -30.66
CA ASN A 122 13.24 3.25 -29.44
C ASN A 122 13.10 2.09 -28.47
N ILE A 123 13.71 2.19 -27.30
CA ILE A 123 13.62 1.21 -26.23
C ILE A 123 13.13 1.91 -24.98
N TYR A 124 12.08 1.37 -24.39
CA TYR A 124 11.60 1.77 -23.09
C TYR A 124 11.44 0.54 -22.21
N TYR A 125 12.13 0.56 -21.08
CA TYR A 125 12.07 -0.45 -20.05
C TYR A 125 11.56 0.17 -18.76
N GLN A 126 10.65 -0.53 -18.08
CA GLN A 126 10.17 -0.16 -16.75
C GLN A 126 10.07 -1.41 -15.87
N HIS A 127 10.65 -1.31 -14.69
CA HIS A 127 10.38 -2.24 -13.59
C HIS A 127 9.74 -1.47 -12.45
N LYS A 128 8.56 -1.94 -12.02
CA LYS A 128 7.79 -1.34 -10.93
C LYS A 128 7.53 -2.39 -9.88
N GLN A 129 7.75 -2.03 -8.62
CA GLN A 129 7.33 -2.83 -7.47
C GLN A 129 6.55 -1.95 -6.53
N ASN A 130 5.42 -2.44 -6.05
CA ASN A 130 4.68 -1.79 -4.98
C ASN A 130 4.23 -2.80 -3.94
N GLN A 131 4.23 -2.32 -2.71
CA GLN A 131 3.68 -3.00 -1.54
C GLN A 131 2.82 -1.98 -0.82
N GLY A 132 1.61 -2.35 -0.47
CA GLY A 132 0.69 -1.40 0.14
C GLY A 132 -0.28 -2.08 1.10
N VAL A 133 -1.00 -1.27 1.85
CA VAL A 133 -2.13 -1.67 2.65
C VAL A 133 -3.33 -1.94 1.75
N GLN A 134 -4.26 -2.74 2.24
CA GLN A 134 -5.47 -3.05 1.48
C GLN A 134 -6.43 -1.85 1.52
N LEU A 135 -6.72 -1.28 0.36
CA LEU A 135 -7.66 -0.17 0.17
C LEU A 135 -8.76 -0.60 -0.81
N GLY A 136 -9.34 -1.76 -0.56
CA GLY A 136 -10.38 -2.34 -1.39
C GLY A 136 -11.76 -1.69 -1.18
N ASN A 137 -12.79 -2.52 -1.08
CA ASN A 137 -14.14 -2.09 -0.77
C ASN A 137 -14.31 -1.76 0.73
N GLN A 138 -15.54 -1.45 1.16
CA GLN A 138 -15.84 -1.11 2.55
C GLN A 138 -15.52 -2.23 3.58
N TYR A 139 -15.39 -3.47 3.14
CA TYR A 139 -15.12 -4.63 4.01
C TYR A 139 -13.63 -4.98 4.09
N SER A 140 -12.88 -4.63 3.05
CA SER A 140 -11.45 -4.93 2.92
C SER A 140 -10.64 -3.64 2.77
N ASN A 141 -10.69 -2.78 3.79
CA ASN A 141 -10.07 -1.46 3.77
C ASN A 141 -9.43 -1.14 5.12
N ASP A 142 -8.11 -1.22 5.18
CA ASP A 142 -7.35 -1.00 6.42
C ASP A 142 -7.52 0.42 6.97
N LEU A 143 -7.64 1.43 6.10
CA LEU A 143 -7.92 2.79 6.55
C LEU A 143 -9.31 2.91 7.17
N SER A 144 -10.33 2.32 6.54
CA SER A 144 -11.69 2.29 7.07
C SER A 144 -11.75 1.52 8.39
N ASN A 145 -11.01 0.41 8.51
CA ASN A 145 -10.92 -0.36 9.74
C ASN A 145 -10.28 0.46 10.87
N ALA A 146 -9.20 1.19 10.58
CA ALA A 146 -8.59 2.11 11.55
C ALA A 146 -9.53 3.23 12.00
N LEU A 147 -10.29 3.83 11.06
CA LEU A 147 -11.23 4.90 11.37
C LEU A 147 -12.43 4.46 12.23
N ARG A 148 -12.83 3.19 12.12
CA ARG A 148 -13.97 2.62 12.85
C ARG A 148 -13.56 1.84 14.10
N ALA A 149 -12.26 1.64 14.30
CA ALA A 149 -11.78 0.86 15.44
C ALA A 149 -12.04 1.56 16.77
N ILE A 150 -12.33 0.75 17.77
CA ILE A 150 -12.70 1.20 19.11
C ILE A 150 -11.44 1.70 19.84
N PRO A 151 -11.42 2.93 20.38
CA PRO A 151 -10.27 3.48 21.06
C PRO A 151 -9.96 2.80 22.42
N LEU A 152 -10.86 1.96 22.93
CA LEU A 152 -10.69 1.23 24.19
C LEU A 152 -9.75 0.03 24.06
N ILE A 153 -9.43 -0.43 22.84
CA ILE A 153 -8.55 -1.57 22.60
C ILE A 153 -7.12 -1.08 22.49
N PRO A 154 -6.17 -1.60 23.30
CA PRO A 154 -4.75 -1.34 23.12
C PRO A 154 -4.21 -1.91 21.81
N VAL A 155 -3.12 -1.34 21.29
CA VAL A 155 -2.41 -1.91 20.12
C VAL A 155 -1.66 -3.19 20.54
N TYR A 156 -1.03 -3.16 21.70
CA TYR A 156 -0.21 -4.25 22.22
C TYR A 156 -0.70 -4.67 23.61
N ASN A 157 -0.53 -5.95 23.93
CA ASN A 157 -0.72 -6.48 25.26
C ASN A 157 0.50 -6.22 26.16
N GLU A 158 0.44 -6.66 27.40
CA GLU A 158 1.51 -6.48 28.39
C GLU A 158 2.85 -7.15 28.01
N ASN A 159 2.79 -8.18 27.16
CA ASN A 159 3.97 -8.87 26.65
C ASN A 159 4.62 -8.16 25.44
N GLY A 160 3.98 -7.11 24.94
CA GLY A 160 4.42 -6.40 23.72
C GLY A 160 3.98 -7.05 22.41
N ASP A 161 3.17 -8.10 22.46
CA ASP A 161 2.53 -8.70 21.29
C ASP A 161 1.27 -7.92 20.92
N PHE A 162 0.80 -8.06 19.68
CA PHE A 162 -0.46 -7.45 19.30
C PHE A 162 -1.60 -7.95 20.19
N PHE A 163 -2.45 -7.02 20.61
CA PHE A 163 -3.66 -7.33 21.36
C PHE A 163 -4.62 -8.12 20.44
N MET A 164 -4.83 -9.40 20.75
CA MET A 164 -5.50 -10.37 19.87
C MET A 164 -6.79 -10.88 20.51
N TYR A 165 -7.41 -11.88 19.86
CA TYR A 165 -8.66 -12.49 20.30
C TYR A 165 -8.62 -13.02 21.75
N ASP A 166 -7.51 -13.66 22.14
CA ASP A 166 -7.39 -14.23 23.50
C ASP A 166 -7.27 -13.13 24.57
N ASP A 167 -6.65 -12.01 24.24
CA ASP A 167 -6.62 -10.83 25.12
C ASP A 167 -8.02 -10.21 25.23
N LEU A 168 -8.77 -10.14 24.11
CA LEU A 168 -10.15 -9.62 24.10
C LEU A 168 -11.11 -10.41 24.99
N LYS A 169 -10.95 -11.73 25.07
CA LYS A 169 -11.81 -12.58 25.95
C LYS A 169 -11.73 -12.22 27.41
N ASN A 170 -10.57 -11.78 27.85
CA ASN A 170 -10.26 -11.50 29.24
C ASN A 170 -10.25 -9.99 29.53
N PHE A 171 -10.66 -9.18 28.56
CA PHE A 171 -10.63 -7.73 28.68
C PHE A 171 -11.93 -7.21 29.29
N GLY A 172 -11.92 -7.03 30.59
CA GLY A 172 -13.08 -6.68 31.42
C GLY A 172 -13.62 -7.86 32.24
N THR A 173 -14.75 -7.66 32.89
CA THR A 173 -15.39 -8.65 33.79
C THR A 173 -16.44 -9.54 33.09
N SER A 174 -16.76 -9.26 31.82
CA SER A 174 -17.64 -10.11 31.02
C SER A 174 -16.93 -11.42 30.66
N ALA A 175 -17.70 -12.50 30.55
CA ALA A 175 -17.17 -13.81 30.14
C ALA A 175 -16.49 -13.82 28.77
N ASN A 176 -16.86 -12.88 27.89
CA ASN A 176 -16.26 -12.67 26.57
C ASN A 176 -15.55 -11.32 26.46
N GLY A 177 -15.38 -10.60 27.56
CA GLY A 177 -14.75 -9.27 27.56
C GLY A 177 -15.45 -8.32 26.59
N ILE A 178 -14.66 -7.54 25.87
CA ILE A 178 -15.17 -6.55 24.91
C ILE A 178 -15.93 -7.17 23.72
N LEU A 179 -15.85 -8.50 23.53
CA LEU A 179 -16.59 -9.19 22.47
C LEU A 179 -18.10 -9.18 22.69
N ASP A 180 -18.56 -9.10 23.95
CA ASP A 180 -19.98 -8.97 24.27
C ASP A 180 -20.54 -7.59 23.87
N TYR A 181 -19.63 -6.59 23.79
CA TYR A 181 -19.99 -5.24 23.42
C TYR A 181 -20.14 -5.08 21.89
N THR A 182 -19.25 -5.66 21.11
CA THR A 182 -19.28 -5.61 19.67
C THR A 182 -18.55 -6.78 19.01
N ALA A 183 -19.25 -7.40 18.08
CA ALA A 183 -18.67 -8.45 17.25
C ALA A 183 -17.50 -7.96 16.35
N TYR A 184 -17.39 -6.66 16.18
CA TYR A 184 -16.34 -6.02 15.35
C TYR A 184 -15.17 -5.48 16.17
N ALA A 185 -15.18 -5.68 17.49
CA ALA A 185 -14.04 -5.31 18.32
C ALA A 185 -12.82 -6.12 17.88
N SER A 186 -11.83 -5.43 17.35
CA SER A 186 -10.61 -6.08 16.88
C SER A 186 -9.47 -5.06 16.79
N ASN A 187 -8.25 -5.57 16.73
CA ASN A 187 -7.06 -4.79 16.50
C ASN A 187 -6.79 -4.64 14.99
N PRO A 188 -7.09 -3.50 14.38
CA PRO A 188 -6.90 -3.31 12.94
C PRO A 188 -5.42 -3.29 12.54
N MET A 189 -4.51 -2.97 13.46
CA MET A 189 -3.07 -3.03 13.24
C MET A 189 -2.59 -4.47 13.08
N ALA A 190 -3.02 -5.35 13.97
CA ALA A 190 -2.74 -6.78 13.87
C ALA A 190 -3.29 -7.35 12.56
N HIS A 191 -4.53 -7.02 12.23
CA HIS A 191 -5.14 -7.42 10.95
C HIS A 191 -4.28 -7.00 9.76
N MET A 192 -3.88 -5.74 9.69
CA MET A 192 -3.07 -5.22 8.60
C MET A 192 -1.71 -5.92 8.53
N VAL A 193 -1.03 -6.12 9.68
CA VAL A 193 0.28 -6.77 9.72
C VAL A 193 0.18 -8.22 9.25
N TYR A 194 -0.77 -8.98 9.76
CA TYR A 194 -0.91 -10.39 9.39
C TYR A 194 -1.39 -10.58 7.95
N ASN A 195 -2.27 -9.72 7.45
CA ASN A 195 -2.74 -9.81 6.06
C ASN A 195 -1.70 -9.31 5.06
N GLN A 196 -0.87 -8.36 5.43
CA GLN A 196 -0.09 -7.61 4.44
C GLN A 196 1.41 -7.58 4.70
N ALA A 197 1.86 -8.05 5.87
CA ALA A 197 3.24 -7.95 6.35
C ALA A 197 4.30 -8.44 5.36
N GLY A 198 4.61 -7.63 4.38
CA GLY A 198 5.61 -7.92 3.36
C GLY A 198 5.21 -9.00 2.35
N ASN A 199 3.99 -9.51 2.43
CA ASN A 199 3.52 -10.66 1.67
C ASN A 199 2.78 -10.27 0.40
N ASN A 200 2.20 -9.07 0.34
CA ASN A 200 1.46 -8.56 -0.81
C ASN A 200 2.35 -7.67 -1.67
N LYS A 201 3.17 -8.30 -2.51
CA LYS A 201 4.07 -7.61 -3.43
C LYS A 201 3.60 -7.76 -4.86
N ASN A 202 3.35 -6.61 -5.49
CA ASN A 202 3.11 -6.54 -6.92
C ASN A 202 4.38 -6.10 -7.64
N LYS A 203 4.78 -6.86 -8.64
CA LYS A 203 5.88 -6.53 -9.54
C LYS A 203 5.33 -6.43 -10.95
N ASN A 204 5.64 -5.35 -11.62
CA ASN A 204 5.26 -5.15 -13.00
C ASN A 204 6.52 -4.87 -13.83
N PHE A 205 6.58 -5.52 -14.95
CA PHE A 205 7.58 -5.35 -15.96
C PHE A 205 6.94 -4.84 -17.22
N ASN A 206 7.53 -3.85 -17.86
CA ASN A 206 7.07 -3.33 -19.14
C ASN A 206 8.28 -3.06 -20.03
N LEU A 207 8.30 -3.69 -21.20
CA LEU A 207 9.28 -3.47 -22.26
C LEU A 207 8.54 -3.07 -23.51
N ASN A 208 8.84 -1.89 -24.05
CA ASN A 208 8.42 -1.45 -25.35
C ASN A 208 9.67 -1.20 -26.17
N THR A 209 9.73 -1.79 -27.32
CA THR A 209 10.85 -1.58 -28.26
C THR A 209 10.30 -1.45 -29.66
N ALA A 210 10.90 -0.56 -30.42
CA ALA A 210 10.61 -0.40 -31.84
C ALA A 210 11.92 -0.12 -32.58
N ALA A 211 12.05 -0.67 -33.77
CA ALA A 211 13.11 -0.35 -34.70
C ALA A 211 12.49 0.01 -36.03
N TYR A 212 13.07 0.95 -36.73
CA TYR A 212 12.64 1.34 -38.06
C TYR A 212 13.82 1.49 -39.00
N LEU A 213 13.54 1.21 -40.25
CA LEU A 213 14.41 1.51 -41.37
C LEU A 213 13.69 2.49 -42.30
N GLU A 214 14.38 3.56 -42.64
CA GLU A 214 13.91 4.56 -43.57
C GLU A 214 14.85 4.52 -44.79
N VAL A 215 14.27 4.42 -45.99
CA VAL A 215 15.02 4.42 -47.25
C VAL A 215 14.46 5.51 -48.18
N GLN A 216 15.35 6.39 -48.63
CA GLN A 216 15.05 7.47 -49.52
C GLN A 216 15.78 7.26 -50.87
N PRO A 217 15.22 6.43 -51.77
CA PRO A 217 15.87 6.06 -53.02
C PRO A 217 15.94 7.23 -54.04
N LEU A 218 14.99 8.17 -53.95
CA LEU A 218 14.89 9.34 -54.78
C LEU A 218 14.60 10.58 -53.92
N LYS A 219 15.01 11.75 -54.37
CA LYS A 219 14.66 13.01 -53.72
C LYS A 219 13.13 13.10 -53.57
N ASN A 220 12.65 13.33 -52.38
CA ASN A 220 11.23 13.45 -52.03
C ASN A 220 10.42 12.12 -51.99
N LEU A 221 11.04 10.94 -52.14
CA LEU A 221 10.38 9.65 -51.96
C LEU A 221 11.01 8.91 -50.78
N ILE A 222 10.25 8.77 -49.72
CA ILE A 222 10.72 8.10 -48.48
C ILE A 222 9.82 6.87 -48.23
N TYR A 223 10.46 5.73 -48.04
CA TYR A 223 9.83 4.52 -47.56
C TYR A 223 10.31 4.23 -46.12
N LYS A 224 9.38 4.04 -45.20
CA LYS A 224 9.66 3.73 -43.80
C LYS A 224 8.97 2.42 -43.37
N GLY A 225 9.79 1.45 -43.00
CA GLY A 225 9.34 0.20 -42.37
C GLY A 225 9.64 0.23 -40.88
N GLN A 226 8.68 -0.17 -40.05
CA GLN A 226 8.84 -0.22 -38.61
C GLN A 226 8.35 -1.56 -38.05
N VAL A 227 9.15 -2.12 -37.12
CA VAL A 227 8.76 -3.26 -36.31
C VAL A 227 8.77 -2.85 -34.85
N SER A 228 7.74 -3.25 -34.11
CA SER A 228 7.65 -2.97 -32.69
C SER A 228 7.31 -4.23 -31.91
N TYR A 229 7.86 -4.30 -30.71
CA TYR A 229 7.58 -5.37 -29.75
C TYR A 229 7.21 -4.77 -28.41
N LYS A 230 6.13 -5.29 -27.82
CA LYS A 230 5.68 -4.88 -26.49
C LYS A 230 5.48 -6.11 -25.65
N GLN A 231 6.11 -6.10 -24.47
CA GLN A 231 5.93 -7.11 -23.45
C GLN A 231 5.50 -6.44 -22.14
N TRP A 232 4.45 -6.98 -21.57
CA TRP A 232 4.01 -6.62 -20.23
C TRP A 232 3.87 -7.89 -19.41
N SER A 233 4.38 -7.85 -18.17
CA SER A 233 4.25 -8.93 -17.21
C SER A 233 3.91 -8.36 -15.85
N SER A 234 2.99 -9.00 -15.15
CA SER A 234 2.64 -8.68 -13.78
C SER A 234 2.74 -9.95 -12.95
N SER A 235 3.40 -9.86 -11.81
CA SER A 235 3.42 -10.92 -10.83
C SER A 235 2.94 -10.40 -9.48
N TRP A 236 2.10 -11.18 -8.84
CA TRP A 236 1.57 -10.90 -7.53
C TRP A 236 1.86 -12.10 -6.62
N ARG A 237 2.24 -11.80 -5.38
CA ARG A 237 2.47 -12.81 -4.35
C ARG A 237 1.74 -12.40 -3.10
N SER A 238 0.95 -13.31 -2.55
CA SER A 238 0.26 -13.16 -1.27
C SER A 238 0.53 -14.38 -0.39
N TYR A 239 0.66 -14.11 0.89
CA TYR A 239 0.69 -15.11 1.93
C TYR A 239 -0.18 -14.63 3.08
N LEU A 240 -1.05 -15.49 3.57
CA LEU A 240 -1.91 -15.21 4.70
C LEU A 240 -1.61 -16.23 5.80
N PRO A 241 -1.03 -15.81 6.94
CA PRO A 241 -0.85 -16.68 8.08
C PRO A 241 -2.18 -17.02 8.76
N VAL A 242 -2.17 -18.00 9.61
CA VAL A 242 -3.32 -18.32 10.48
C VAL A 242 -3.25 -17.40 11.71
N TYR A 243 -4.29 -16.62 11.94
CA TYR A 243 -4.42 -15.76 13.11
C TYR A 243 -5.90 -15.52 13.45
N GLN A 244 -6.19 -15.09 14.68
CA GLN A 244 -7.54 -14.76 15.11
C GLN A 244 -7.52 -13.43 15.87
N ILE A 245 -8.28 -12.45 15.39
CA ILE A 245 -8.33 -11.10 15.95
C ILE A 245 -9.64 -10.76 16.65
N ASN A 246 -10.72 -11.51 16.39
CA ASN A 246 -12.03 -11.32 17.00
C ASN A 246 -12.86 -12.61 17.02
N ASN A 247 -14.09 -12.51 17.50
CA ASN A 247 -15.03 -13.62 17.61
C ASN A 247 -15.68 -14.03 16.26
N GLN A 248 -15.58 -13.22 15.25
CA GLN A 248 -16.16 -13.54 13.94
C GLN A 248 -15.29 -14.60 13.25
N GLY A 249 -15.85 -15.80 13.07
CA GLY A 249 -15.15 -17.03 12.69
C GLY A 249 -14.33 -17.03 11.40
N ASP A 250 -14.35 -15.93 10.65
CA ASP A 250 -13.62 -15.79 9.38
C ASP A 250 -12.14 -15.43 9.56
N SER A 251 -11.71 -15.19 10.81
CA SER A 251 -10.32 -14.83 11.11
C SER A 251 -9.38 -16.04 11.18
N VAL A 252 -9.91 -17.25 11.18
CA VAL A 252 -9.11 -18.47 11.15
C VAL A 252 -9.07 -19.00 9.72
N ILE A 253 -8.19 -18.44 8.92
CA ILE A 253 -7.96 -18.94 7.57
C ILE A 253 -7.08 -20.18 7.66
N LYS A 254 -7.71 -21.34 7.57
CA LYS A 254 -7.00 -22.61 7.35
C LYS A 254 -6.45 -22.60 5.93
N THR A 255 -5.19 -22.28 5.74
CA THR A 255 -4.52 -22.50 4.46
C THR A 255 -4.49 -24.00 4.19
N LYS A 256 -5.31 -24.47 3.27
CA LYS A 256 -5.04 -25.77 2.64
C LYS A 256 -3.76 -25.64 1.82
N ARG A 257 -2.75 -26.45 2.15
CA ARG A 257 -1.59 -26.69 1.30
C ARG A 257 -2.01 -27.40 0.04
#